data_c4565d8e91084e491d35d65645635649
#
_entry.id   c4565d8e91084e491d35d65645635649
#
_cell.length_a   1.000
_cell.length_b   1.000
_cell.length_c   1.000
_cell.angle_alpha   90.00
_cell.angle_beta   90.00
_cell.angle_gamma   90.00
#
_symmetry.space_group_name_H-M   'P 1'
#
loop_
_entity.id
_entity.type
_entity.pdbx_description
1 polymer ?
#
loop_
_entity_poly.entity_id
_entity_poly.type
_entity_poly.pdbx_seq_one_letter_code
_entity_poly.pdbx_strand_id
1 'polypeptide(L)'
;DNTVIFLFRHGERCDRSDMPCYSDKSGITITGTEKAQQEGIKFATIFSEYDIYSSNAVRTIQTAKFFSGKDPVVMDSLSDCNNDLYKTLESIARESHKRNIVIMTHNHCLSFLARDRLGKKFKPAYLDALIMHYDGTRLILDGKYNKEA
;
A
#
# COMPACT_ATOMS: atom_id res chain seq x y z
N ASP A 1 -12.83 -14.02 12.52
CA ASP A 1 -11.43 -13.66 12.32
C ASP A 1 -11.28 -12.67 11.19
N ASN A 2 -10.86 -11.48 11.55
CA ASN A 2 -10.68 -10.39 10.59
C ASN A 2 -9.28 -10.42 10.00
N THR A 3 -9.22 -10.16 8.70
CA THR A 3 -7.96 -9.87 8.03
C THR A 3 -7.86 -8.36 7.83
N VAL A 4 -6.77 -7.77 8.28
CA VAL A 4 -6.54 -6.33 8.18
C VAL A 4 -5.66 -6.03 6.98
N ILE A 5 -6.07 -5.05 6.19
CA ILE A 5 -5.37 -4.66 4.96
C ILE A 5 -4.92 -3.20 5.08
N PHE A 6 -3.62 -2.98 4.93
CA PHE A 6 -3.05 -1.64 4.91
C PHE A 6 -2.67 -1.30 3.46
N LEU A 7 -3.34 -0.31 2.89
CA LEU A 7 -3.06 0.12 1.51
C LEU A 7 -2.26 1.42 1.55
N PHE A 8 -1.03 1.34 1.10
CA PHE A 8 -0.09 2.47 1.09
C PHE A 8 0.04 3.06 -0.31
N ARG A 9 0.16 4.39 -0.37
CA ARG A 9 0.70 5.04 -1.56
C ARG A 9 2.20 4.79 -1.59
N HIS A 10 2.75 4.51 -2.79
CA HIS A 10 4.20 4.33 -2.96
C HIS A 10 4.99 5.55 -2.48
N GLY A 11 6.30 5.41 -2.38
CA GLY A 11 7.21 6.47 -1.99
C GLY A 11 7.43 7.49 -3.11
N GLU A 12 8.31 8.47 -2.83
CA GLU A 12 8.54 9.62 -3.71
C GLU A 12 8.95 9.20 -5.12
N ARG A 13 8.17 9.64 -6.12
CA ARG A 13 8.43 9.36 -7.53
C ARG A 13 9.66 10.10 -8.02
N CYS A 14 10.55 9.39 -8.70
CA CYS A 14 11.75 10.00 -9.22
C CYS A 14 11.47 10.91 -10.42
N ASP A 15 10.43 10.62 -11.22
CA ASP A 15 10.08 11.43 -12.39
C ASP A 15 9.38 12.75 -12.02
N ARG A 16 9.10 12.98 -10.74
CA ARG A 16 8.47 14.21 -10.24
C ARG A 16 9.32 14.87 -9.15
N SER A 17 10.61 14.57 -9.13
CA SER A 17 11.52 15.07 -8.11
C SER A 17 12.85 15.43 -8.75
N ASP A 18 13.57 16.37 -8.13
CA ASP A 18 14.94 16.70 -8.50
C ASP A 18 15.97 15.87 -7.74
N MET A 19 15.50 15.00 -6.83
CA MET A 19 16.38 14.16 -6.03
C MET A 19 16.87 12.97 -6.85
N PRO A 20 18.04 12.38 -6.49
CA PRO A 20 18.57 11.23 -7.20
C PRO A 20 17.61 10.04 -7.18
N CYS A 21 17.51 9.35 -8.32
CA CYS A 21 16.74 8.12 -8.42
C CYS A 21 17.48 6.96 -7.77
N TYR A 22 16.74 6.06 -7.16
CA TYR A 22 17.32 4.80 -6.71
C TYR A 22 17.77 3.95 -7.92
N SER A 23 16.94 3.80 -8.93
CA SER A 23 17.28 3.11 -10.17
C SER A 23 17.21 4.06 -11.37
N ASP A 24 15.97 4.46 -11.75
CA ASP A 24 15.73 5.38 -12.86
C ASP A 24 14.42 6.14 -12.63
N LYS A 25 13.99 6.91 -13.62
CA LYS A 25 12.81 7.77 -13.52
C LYS A 25 11.50 6.99 -13.38
N SER A 26 11.47 5.70 -13.65
CA SER A 26 10.27 4.88 -13.48
C SER A 26 10.02 4.48 -12.03
N GLY A 27 11.01 4.61 -11.18
CA GLY A 27 10.96 4.21 -9.79
C GLY A 27 10.88 5.36 -8.81
N ILE A 28 11.36 5.10 -7.59
CA ILE A 28 11.36 6.09 -6.51
C ILE A 28 12.77 6.67 -6.31
N THR A 29 12.84 7.78 -5.58
CA THR A 29 14.11 8.42 -5.23
C THR A 29 14.82 7.64 -4.14
N ILE A 30 16.12 7.92 -3.97
CA ILE A 30 16.90 7.37 -2.85
C ILE A 30 16.26 7.80 -1.53
N THR A 31 15.84 9.06 -1.41
CA THR A 31 15.11 9.56 -0.24
C THR A 31 13.83 8.74 -0.01
N GLY A 32 13.13 8.41 -1.10
CA GLY A 32 11.92 7.56 -1.03
C GLY A 32 12.21 6.18 -0.47
N THR A 33 13.33 5.57 -0.86
CA THR A 33 13.70 4.24 -0.31
C THR A 33 13.99 4.32 1.17
N GLU A 34 14.69 5.36 1.61
CA GLU A 34 15.02 5.55 3.03
C GLU A 34 13.76 5.73 3.88
N LYS A 35 12.81 6.54 3.39
CA LYS A 35 11.55 6.74 4.11
C LYS A 35 10.71 5.48 4.13
N ALA A 36 10.67 4.73 3.04
CA ALA A 36 9.94 3.45 3.01
C ALA A 36 10.53 2.48 4.04
N GLN A 37 11.85 2.40 4.12
CA GLN A 37 12.52 1.54 5.09
C GLN A 37 12.22 1.96 6.53
N GLN A 38 12.26 3.25 6.82
CA GLN A 38 11.92 3.78 8.16
C GLN A 38 10.49 3.46 8.54
N GLU A 39 9.54 3.66 7.62
CA GLU A 39 8.13 3.34 7.88
C GLU A 39 7.93 1.84 8.08
N GLY A 40 8.61 1.02 7.30
CA GLY A 40 8.55 -0.44 7.44
C GLY A 40 9.08 -0.93 8.78
N ILE A 41 10.17 -0.35 9.26
CA ILE A 41 10.73 -0.69 10.57
C ILE A 41 9.75 -0.31 11.67
N LYS A 42 9.17 0.88 11.61
CA LYS A 42 8.15 1.31 12.58
C LYS A 42 6.93 0.39 12.55
N PHE A 43 6.47 0.07 11.34
CA PHE A 43 5.31 -0.82 11.16
C PHE A 43 5.57 -2.18 11.80
N ALA A 44 6.75 -2.73 11.61
CA ALA A 44 7.11 -4.05 12.13
C ALA A 44 7.19 -4.09 13.66
N THR A 45 7.33 -2.96 14.33
CA THR A 45 7.29 -2.93 15.81
C THR A 45 5.88 -3.17 16.32
N ILE A 46 4.86 -2.91 15.52
CA ILE A 46 3.45 -3.09 15.89
C ILE A 46 2.88 -4.35 15.25
N PHE A 47 3.20 -4.57 13.97
CA PHE A 47 2.70 -5.67 13.17
C PHE A 47 3.88 -6.49 12.65
N SER A 48 4.35 -7.44 13.46
CA SER A 48 5.60 -8.17 13.17
C SER A 48 5.47 -9.15 12.00
N GLU A 49 4.26 -9.61 11.71
CA GLU A 49 4.02 -10.55 10.62
C GLU A 49 2.93 -10.03 9.68
N TYR A 50 3.25 -9.98 8.39
CA TYR A 50 2.30 -9.58 7.36
C TYR A 50 2.75 -10.12 6.01
N ASP A 51 1.81 -10.26 5.09
CA ASP A 51 2.12 -10.52 3.69
C ASP A 51 2.28 -9.19 2.96
N ILE A 52 3.19 -9.14 1.99
CA ILE A 52 3.47 -7.92 1.23
C ILE A 52 3.10 -8.09 -0.24
N TYR A 53 2.25 -7.21 -0.73
CA TYR A 53 1.77 -7.19 -2.10
C TYR A 53 2.07 -5.84 -2.75
N SER A 54 2.11 -5.82 -4.06
CA SER A 54 2.38 -4.60 -4.81
C SER A 54 1.71 -4.66 -6.18
N SER A 55 1.28 -3.51 -6.68
CA SER A 55 0.97 -3.38 -8.09
C SER A 55 2.25 -3.56 -8.91
N ASN A 56 2.12 -3.63 -10.23
CA ASN A 56 3.22 -3.97 -11.13
C ASN A 56 4.10 -2.78 -11.56
N ALA A 57 3.92 -1.61 -10.95
CA ALA A 57 4.76 -0.47 -11.26
C ALA A 57 6.13 -0.59 -10.57
N VAL A 58 7.17 -0.07 -11.19
CA VAL A 58 8.51 -0.09 -10.59
C VAL A 58 8.49 0.62 -9.23
N ARG A 59 7.82 1.77 -9.14
CA ARG A 59 7.77 2.56 -7.90
C ARG A 59 7.04 1.86 -6.76
N THR A 60 6.01 1.06 -7.04
CA THR A 60 5.32 0.31 -5.98
C THR A 60 6.13 -0.91 -5.56
N ILE A 61 6.76 -1.60 -6.51
CA ILE A 61 7.61 -2.75 -6.21
C ILE A 61 8.81 -2.33 -5.37
N GLN A 62 9.47 -1.24 -5.73
CA GLN A 62 10.62 -0.72 -4.96
C GLN A 62 10.20 -0.31 -3.55
N THR A 63 9.07 0.40 -3.42
CA THR A 63 8.54 0.78 -2.11
C THR A 63 8.30 -0.45 -1.24
N ALA A 64 7.65 -1.47 -1.80
CA ALA A 64 7.37 -2.71 -1.07
C ALA A 64 8.64 -3.40 -0.58
N LYS A 65 9.66 -3.46 -1.43
CA LYS A 65 10.95 -4.09 -1.07
C LYS A 65 11.63 -3.37 0.08
N PHE A 66 11.71 -2.05 0.03
CA PHE A 66 12.37 -1.29 1.10
C PHE A 66 11.55 -1.27 2.37
N PHE A 67 10.23 -1.22 2.26
CA PHE A 67 9.33 -1.26 3.41
C PHE A 67 9.46 -2.59 4.17
N SER A 68 9.41 -3.70 3.45
CA SER A 68 9.32 -5.04 4.06
C SER A 68 10.66 -5.79 4.16
N GLY A 69 11.64 -5.42 3.37
CA GLY A 69 12.87 -6.18 3.23
C GLY A 69 12.69 -7.45 2.42
N LYS A 70 11.55 -7.62 1.75
CA LYS A 70 11.20 -8.82 0.97
C LYS A 70 10.66 -8.43 -0.40
N ASP A 71 10.71 -9.37 -1.33
CA ASP A 71 10.06 -9.21 -2.61
C ASP A 71 8.55 -9.35 -2.44
N PRO A 72 7.76 -8.39 -2.96
CA PRO A 72 6.31 -8.49 -2.86
C PRO A 72 5.73 -9.49 -3.85
N VAL A 73 4.52 -9.96 -3.55
CA VAL A 73 3.69 -10.62 -4.55
C VAL A 73 3.14 -9.50 -5.45
N VAL A 74 3.44 -9.58 -6.75
CA VAL A 74 3.05 -8.54 -7.71
C VAL A 74 1.76 -8.94 -8.41
N MET A 75 0.77 -8.04 -8.39
CA MET A 75 -0.51 -8.26 -9.05
C MET A 75 -0.90 -7.04 -9.88
N ASP A 76 -1.15 -7.27 -11.17
CA ASP A 76 -1.54 -6.19 -12.10
C ASP A 76 -2.85 -5.53 -11.67
N SER A 77 -3.78 -6.32 -11.15
CA SER A 77 -5.10 -5.83 -10.74
C SER A 77 -5.05 -4.85 -9.56
N LEU A 78 -3.94 -4.76 -8.86
CA LEU A 78 -3.76 -3.74 -7.82
C LEU A 78 -3.53 -2.34 -8.39
N SER A 79 -3.46 -2.19 -9.71
CA SER A 79 -3.45 -0.90 -10.41
C SER A 79 -4.84 -0.46 -10.85
N ASP A 80 -5.85 -1.31 -10.70
CA ASP A 80 -7.22 -1.01 -11.10
C ASP A 80 -7.92 -0.22 -10.01
N CYS A 81 -7.92 1.11 -10.13
CA CYS A 81 -8.47 2.01 -9.13
C CYS A 81 -9.95 2.28 -9.40
N ASN A 82 -10.74 1.23 -9.41
CA ASN A 82 -12.18 1.24 -9.68
C ASN A 82 -12.86 0.10 -8.91
N ASN A 83 -14.11 -0.20 -9.22
CA ASN A 83 -14.87 -1.23 -8.51
C ASN A 83 -14.24 -2.62 -8.54
N ASP A 84 -13.42 -2.92 -9.55
CA ASP A 84 -12.74 -4.21 -9.65
C ASP A 84 -11.69 -4.40 -8.55
N LEU A 85 -11.22 -3.32 -7.95
CA LEU A 85 -10.25 -3.37 -6.86
C LEU A 85 -10.78 -4.20 -5.68
N TYR A 86 -12.07 -4.09 -5.39
CA TYR A 86 -12.67 -4.83 -4.27
C TYR A 86 -12.55 -6.34 -4.44
N LYS A 87 -12.72 -6.83 -5.66
CA LYS A 87 -12.58 -8.27 -5.95
C LYS A 87 -11.15 -8.74 -5.69
N THR A 88 -10.19 -7.94 -6.11
CA THR A 88 -8.78 -8.23 -5.88
C THR A 88 -8.45 -8.27 -4.39
N LEU A 89 -8.92 -7.27 -3.64
CA LEU A 89 -8.68 -7.19 -2.20
C LEU A 89 -9.32 -8.36 -1.45
N GLU A 90 -10.54 -8.75 -1.81
CA GLU A 90 -11.20 -9.92 -1.22
C GLU A 90 -10.44 -11.20 -1.51
N SER A 91 -9.97 -11.37 -2.74
CA SER A 91 -9.19 -12.54 -3.15
C SER A 91 -7.91 -12.65 -2.31
N ILE A 92 -7.19 -11.53 -2.16
CA ILE A 92 -5.98 -11.49 -1.35
C ILE A 92 -6.30 -11.85 0.10
N ALA A 93 -7.36 -11.28 0.66
CA ALA A 93 -7.75 -11.53 2.05
C ALA A 93 -8.09 -12.99 2.30
N ARG A 94 -8.77 -13.64 1.35
CA ARG A 94 -9.16 -15.05 1.48
C ARG A 94 -7.96 -15.99 1.36
N GLU A 95 -6.97 -15.64 0.56
CA GLU A 95 -5.81 -16.49 0.31
C GLU A 95 -4.68 -16.28 1.31
N SER A 96 -4.69 -15.17 2.04
CA SER A 96 -3.63 -14.87 2.98
C SER A 96 -3.66 -15.78 4.19
N HIS A 97 -2.49 -16.25 4.60
CA HIS A 97 -2.30 -17.02 5.83
C HIS A 97 -1.96 -16.12 7.02
N LYS A 98 -1.76 -14.83 6.77
CA LYS A 98 -1.47 -13.84 7.81
C LYS A 98 -2.70 -12.99 8.09
N ARG A 99 -2.82 -12.48 9.31
CA ARG A 99 -3.93 -11.58 9.68
C ARG A 99 -3.74 -10.18 9.13
N ASN A 100 -2.50 -9.80 8.83
CA ASN A 100 -2.17 -8.48 8.34
C ASN A 100 -1.60 -8.58 6.94
N ILE A 101 -2.05 -7.67 6.09
CA ILE A 101 -1.62 -7.58 4.69
C ILE A 101 -1.22 -6.15 4.42
N VAL A 102 -0.05 -5.96 3.80
CA VAL A 102 0.40 -4.65 3.34
C VAL A 102 0.39 -4.67 1.82
N ILE A 103 -0.22 -3.63 1.23
CA ILE A 103 -0.32 -3.47 -0.21
C ILE A 103 0.25 -2.12 -0.60
N MET A 104 1.23 -2.11 -1.51
CA MET A 104 1.75 -0.88 -2.10
C MET A 104 1.04 -0.61 -3.41
N THR A 105 0.34 0.51 -3.47
CA THR A 105 -0.45 0.89 -4.63
C THR A 105 -0.34 2.40 -4.88
N HIS A 106 -1.37 3.00 -5.44
CA HIS A 106 -1.30 4.33 -6.05
C HIS A 106 -2.25 5.32 -5.40
N ASN A 107 -1.89 6.60 -5.54
CA ASN A 107 -2.73 7.72 -5.13
C ASN A 107 -4.19 7.55 -5.58
N HIS A 108 -4.41 7.22 -6.86
CA HIS A 108 -5.76 7.11 -7.41
C HIS A 108 -6.58 6.01 -6.76
N CYS A 109 -5.95 4.92 -6.33
CA CYS A 109 -6.64 3.82 -5.67
C CYS A 109 -7.09 4.23 -4.27
N LEU A 110 -6.23 4.89 -3.51
CA LEU A 110 -6.61 5.39 -2.18
C LEU A 110 -7.70 6.46 -2.28
N SER A 111 -7.58 7.38 -3.23
CA SER A 111 -8.59 8.40 -3.47
C SER A 111 -9.94 7.79 -3.85
N PHE A 112 -9.93 6.79 -4.72
CA PHE A 112 -11.14 6.06 -5.11
C PHE A 112 -11.83 5.42 -3.91
N LEU A 113 -11.07 4.69 -3.10
CA LEU A 113 -11.63 3.99 -1.95
C LEU A 113 -12.26 4.95 -0.94
N ALA A 114 -11.58 6.04 -0.63
CA ALA A 114 -12.08 7.02 0.32
C ALA A 114 -13.37 7.67 -0.19
N ARG A 115 -13.41 8.02 -1.46
CA ARG A 115 -14.61 8.63 -2.06
C ARG A 115 -15.77 7.65 -2.10
N ASP A 116 -15.50 6.41 -2.53
CA ASP A 116 -16.55 5.41 -2.71
C ASP A 116 -17.14 4.95 -1.39
N ARG A 117 -16.31 4.73 -0.37
CA ARG A 117 -16.74 4.14 0.88
C ARG A 117 -17.01 5.13 2.00
N LEU A 118 -16.30 6.26 2.01
CA LEU A 118 -16.45 7.27 3.07
C LEU A 118 -17.10 8.56 2.57
N GLY A 119 -17.29 8.72 1.25
CA GLY A 119 -17.80 9.95 0.69
C GLY A 119 -16.87 11.14 0.92
N LYS A 120 -15.59 10.89 1.13
CA LYS A 120 -14.62 11.93 1.45
C LYS A 120 -13.56 12.05 0.36
N LYS A 121 -13.11 13.29 0.15
CA LYS A 121 -11.96 13.55 -0.71
C LYS A 121 -10.70 13.27 0.07
N PHE A 122 -9.81 12.43 -0.47
CA PHE A 122 -8.55 12.09 0.15
C PHE A 122 -7.42 12.21 -0.87
N LYS A 123 -6.44 13.05 -0.54
CA LYS A 123 -5.23 13.22 -1.34
C LYS A 123 -4.05 12.71 -0.52
N PRO A 124 -3.69 11.42 -0.64
CA PRO A 124 -2.61 10.87 0.17
C PRO A 124 -1.27 11.48 -0.21
N ALA A 125 -0.46 11.77 0.79
CA ALA A 125 0.96 12.02 0.59
C ALA A 125 1.67 10.68 0.34
N TYR A 126 2.92 10.75 -0.10
CA TYR A 126 3.73 9.53 -0.25
C TYR A 126 3.75 8.75 1.06
N LEU A 127 3.54 7.45 0.98
CA LEU A 127 3.53 6.53 2.13
C LEU A 127 2.36 6.74 3.11
N ASP A 128 1.37 7.52 2.74
CA ASP A 128 0.10 7.53 3.47
C ASP A 128 -0.66 6.24 3.19
N ALA A 129 -1.50 5.84 4.11
CA ALA A 129 -2.22 4.58 4.01
C ALA A 129 -3.66 4.66 4.50
N LEU A 130 -4.47 3.77 3.95
CA LEU A 130 -5.81 3.47 4.44
C LEU A 130 -5.80 2.09 5.08
N ILE A 131 -6.69 1.90 6.06
CA ILE A 131 -6.89 0.60 6.70
C ILE A 131 -8.26 0.08 6.31
N MET A 132 -8.28 -1.16 5.85
CA MET A 132 -9.50 -1.91 5.61
C MET A 132 -9.44 -3.21 6.41
N HIS A 133 -10.60 -3.83 6.63
CA HIS A 133 -10.61 -5.19 7.11
C HIS A 133 -11.64 -6.02 6.36
N TYR A 134 -11.39 -7.31 6.31
CA TYR A 134 -12.29 -8.29 5.71
C TYR A 134 -12.78 -9.21 6.83
N ASP A 135 -14.10 -9.27 7.03
CA ASP A 135 -14.69 -10.04 8.12
C ASP A 135 -15.11 -11.46 7.71
N GLY A 136 -14.71 -11.89 6.51
CA GLY A 136 -15.11 -13.15 5.91
C GLY A 136 -16.26 -13.01 4.93
N THR A 137 -16.93 -11.88 4.95
CA THR A 137 -18.07 -11.59 4.07
C THR A 137 -17.91 -10.28 3.32
N ARG A 138 -17.47 -9.22 4.02
CA ARG A 138 -17.39 -7.87 3.46
C ARG A 138 -16.06 -7.22 3.74
N LEU A 139 -15.67 -6.34 2.80
CA LEU A 139 -14.57 -5.40 2.98
C LEU A 139 -15.11 -4.11 3.58
N ILE A 140 -14.52 -3.67 4.68
CA ILE A 140 -14.92 -2.46 5.39
C ILE A 140 -13.73 -1.51 5.42
N LEU A 141 -13.94 -0.27 4.98
CA LEU A 141 -12.90 0.76 5.06
C LEU A 141 -13.00 1.43 6.42
N ASP A 142 -11.97 1.26 7.23
CA ASP A 142 -11.92 1.78 8.60
C ASP A 142 -11.47 3.24 8.66
N GLY A 143 -10.58 3.65 7.77
CA GLY A 143 -10.11 5.02 7.70
C GLY A 143 -8.64 5.11 7.38
N LYS A 144 -8.04 6.27 7.68
CA LYS A 144 -6.62 6.52 7.47
C LYS A 144 -5.78 5.81 8.53
N TYR A 145 -4.64 5.28 8.11
CA TYR A 145 -3.66 4.75 9.05
C TYR A 145 -2.88 5.91 9.67
N ASN A 146 -2.96 6.04 10.99
CA ASN A 146 -2.23 7.08 11.72
C ASN A 146 -0.84 6.56 12.11
N LYS A 147 0.14 6.89 11.29
CA LYS A 147 1.52 6.43 11.48
C LYS A 147 2.21 7.07 12.68
N GLU A 148 1.67 8.16 13.20
CA GLU A 148 2.26 8.91 14.30
C GLU A 148 1.66 8.58 15.67
N ALA A 149 0.65 7.73 15.67
CA ALA A 149 -0.03 7.33 16.90
C ALA A 149 0.80 6.35 17.79
#